data_879f5bae5d7bc35dc5fd06f20d11764f
#
_entry.id   879f5bae5d7bc35dc5fd06f20d11764f
#
_cell.length_a   1.000
_cell.length_b   1.000
_cell.length_c   1.000
_cell.angle_alpha   90.00
_cell.angle_beta   90.00
_cell.angle_gamma   90.00
#
_symmetry.space_group_name_H-M   'P 1'
#
loop_
_entity.id
_entity.type
_entity.pdbx_description
1 polymer ?
#
loop_
_entity_poly.entity_id
_entity_poly.type
_entity_poly.pdbx_seq_one_letter_code
_entity_poly.pdbx_strand_id
1 'polypeptide(L)'
;RADYKVIPLINIGDTGEIKYKYAPKYIETFPHSIGWMLLRDYNCDGKKDVFYSASGGVMSVSKNISSIKLAFDLIDNKVSSDQYPGGDIGIYIPSADIPAIGYVDHDGDIDIITFGVLGTSLEYHRNYGMENHGTCDSLDYTLKNYCWGHFSEVGINTNKLVLKDTCNYNVPIPEGTTGGSGSSRHVGSTVTMFDNNGDSVMDLLLGDVTFDNVVMGLNGGTAPNTNSAMVSV
;
A
#
# COMPACT_ATOMS: atom_id res chain seq x y z
N ARG A 1 19.83 -2.21 12.06
CA ARG A 1 18.50 -1.57 12.03
C ARG A 1 18.64 -0.25 12.75
N ALA A 2 18.80 0.83 12.03
CA ALA A 2 18.74 2.15 12.61
C ALA A 2 17.31 2.39 13.10
N ASP A 3 17.19 2.99 14.27
CA ASP A 3 16.00 3.34 15.02
C ASP A 3 14.92 4.04 14.19
N TYR A 4 14.26 3.39 13.23
CA TYR A 4 13.12 3.88 12.42
C TYR A 4 13.03 5.41 12.28
N LYS A 5 14.15 6.04 11.92
CA LYS A 5 14.26 7.50 11.86
C LYS A 5 14.05 8.00 10.44
N VAL A 6 13.22 9.01 10.33
CA VAL A 6 13.10 9.80 9.09
C VAL A 6 14.43 10.54 8.89
N ILE A 7 14.96 10.49 7.67
CA ILE A 7 16.15 11.25 7.25
C ILE A 7 15.69 12.34 6.28
N PRO A 8 15.34 13.53 6.77
CA PRO A 8 14.85 14.60 5.91
C PRO A 8 16.00 15.20 5.09
N LEU A 9 15.77 15.30 3.79
CA LEU A 9 16.65 15.93 2.84
C LEU A 9 15.90 17.08 2.15
N ILE A 10 16.51 18.25 2.07
CA ILE A 10 15.97 19.39 1.33
C ILE A 10 16.72 19.54 0.03
N ASN A 11 16.00 19.66 -1.07
CA ASN A 11 16.60 20.07 -2.33
C ASN A 11 16.99 21.55 -2.23
N ILE A 12 18.28 21.82 -2.42
CA ILE A 12 18.87 23.17 -2.42
C ILE A 12 19.47 23.53 -3.79
N GLY A 13 19.20 22.72 -4.82
CA GLY A 13 19.60 23.01 -6.21
C GLY A 13 18.69 24.04 -6.86
N ASP A 14 19.21 24.68 -7.89
CA ASP A 14 18.44 25.56 -8.78
C ASP A 14 17.45 24.77 -9.65
N THR A 15 16.61 25.45 -10.41
CA THR A 15 15.64 24.80 -11.30
C THR A 15 16.33 23.85 -12.26
N GLY A 16 15.95 22.56 -12.20
CA GLY A 16 16.57 21.49 -13.00
C GLY A 16 17.79 20.83 -12.36
N GLU A 17 18.28 21.31 -11.22
CA GLU A 17 19.38 20.70 -10.47
C GLU A 17 18.85 19.87 -9.30
N ILE A 18 19.30 18.64 -9.16
CA ILE A 18 19.03 17.77 -8.00
C ILE A 18 20.22 17.86 -7.04
N LYS A 19 20.03 18.58 -5.93
CA LYS A 19 21.06 18.76 -4.92
C LYS A 19 20.46 18.75 -3.52
N TYR A 20 20.71 17.70 -2.78
CA TYR A 20 20.12 17.52 -1.46
C TYR A 20 21.05 17.89 -0.32
N LYS A 21 20.48 18.48 0.71
CA LYS A 21 21.13 18.75 1.99
C LYS A 21 20.35 18.10 3.12
N TYR A 22 21.06 17.40 3.99
CA TYR A 22 20.47 16.85 5.21
C TYR A 22 19.93 17.95 6.14
N ALA A 23 18.71 17.76 6.63
CA ALA A 23 17.98 18.77 7.41
C ALA A 23 17.41 18.18 8.70
N PRO A 24 18.28 17.88 9.71
CA PRO A 24 17.88 17.17 10.93
C PRO A 24 16.82 17.89 11.76
N LYS A 25 16.66 19.20 11.60
CA LYS A 25 15.65 19.99 12.30
C LYS A 25 14.20 19.56 12.02
N TYR A 26 13.98 18.77 10.97
CA TYR A 26 12.66 18.25 10.61
C TYR A 26 12.39 16.84 11.12
N ILE A 27 13.34 16.16 11.74
CA ILE A 27 13.18 14.79 12.20
C ILE A 27 11.98 14.67 13.14
N GLU A 28 11.92 15.54 14.14
CA GLU A 28 10.88 15.53 15.18
C GLU A 28 9.53 16.06 14.71
N THR A 29 9.42 16.53 13.46
CA THR A 29 8.14 17.00 12.93
C THR A 29 7.32 15.88 12.31
N PHE A 30 7.96 14.79 11.93
CA PHE A 30 7.27 13.62 11.38
C PHE A 30 6.73 12.71 12.48
N PRO A 31 5.61 12.04 12.26
CA PRO A 31 5.12 11.02 13.18
C PRO A 31 6.13 9.88 13.32
N HIS A 32 6.10 9.21 14.47
CA HIS A 32 6.97 8.06 14.71
C HIS A 32 6.44 6.84 13.97
N SER A 33 7.18 6.37 12.97
CA SER A 33 6.89 5.15 12.22
C SER A 33 7.79 4.00 12.68
N ILE A 34 7.29 2.77 12.65
CA ILE A 34 8.05 1.56 13.00
C ILE A 34 8.54 0.75 11.78
N GLY A 35 8.17 1.14 10.59
CA GLY A 35 8.54 0.43 9.35
C GLY A 35 8.60 1.37 8.16
N TRP A 36 7.48 1.61 7.53
CA TRP A 36 7.35 2.42 6.32
C TRP A 36 6.58 3.72 6.55
N MET A 37 6.77 4.65 5.65
CA MET A 37 6.06 5.93 5.60
C MET A 37 5.85 6.34 4.14
N LEU A 38 4.63 6.69 3.78
CA LEU A 38 4.25 7.16 2.45
C LEU A 38 3.61 8.54 2.53
N LEU A 39 3.92 9.38 1.56
CA LEU A 39 3.37 10.73 1.45
C LEU A 39 2.29 10.76 0.38
N ARG A 40 1.05 11.03 0.77
CA ARG A 40 -0.12 11.15 -0.11
C ARG A 40 -0.98 12.31 0.32
N ASP A 41 -1.62 12.95 -0.63
CA ASP A 41 -2.62 13.98 -0.37
C ASP A 41 -3.99 13.30 -0.32
N TYR A 42 -4.44 12.91 0.89
CA TYR A 42 -5.68 12.17 1.03
C TYR A 42 -6.92 13.09 1.06
N ASN A 43 -6.72 14.34 1.42
CA ASN A 43 -7.81 15.30 1.65
C ASN A 43 -7.91 16.39 0.57
N CYS A 44 -7.16 16.24 -0.52
CA CYS A 44 -7.16 17.11 -1.69
C CYS A 44 -6.83 18.60 -1.40
N ASP A 45 -6.07 18.88 -0.34
CA ASP A 45 -5.67 20.24 0.01
C ASP A 45 -4.36 20.69 -0.66
N GLY A 46 -3.77 19.83 -1.49
CA GLY A 46 -2.53 20.06 -2.22
C GLY A 46 -1.27 19.82 -1.40
N LYS A 47 -1.38 19.42 -0.13
CA LYS A 47 -0.25 19.06 0.70
C LYS A 47 -0.17 17.55 0.83
N LYS A 48 1.05 17.05 1.05
CA LYS A 48 1.25 15.62 1.29
C LYS A 48 1.09 15.30 2.75
N ASP A 49 0.11 14.46 3.06
CA ASP A 49 -0.14 13.85 4.35
C ASP A 49 0.73 12.61 4.54
N VAL A 50 0.79 12.09 5.74
CA VAL A 50 1.64 10.97 6.09
C VAL A 50 0.82 9.75 6.45
N PHE A 51 0.96 8.70 5.65
CA PHE A 51 0.53 7.34 5.99
C PHE A 51 1.74 6.58 6.49
N TYR A 52 1.61 5.89 7.61
CA TYR A 52 2.76 5.23 8.22
C TYR A 52 2.39 4.00 9.05
N SER A 53 3.35 3.09 9.15
CA SER A 53 3.20 1.91 9.99
C SER A 53 3.32 2.27 11.47
N ALA A 54 2.35 1.81 12.26
CA ALA A 54 2.32 1.96 13.70
C ALA A 54 2.45 0.60 14.41
N SER A 55 2.49 0.62 15.74
CA SER A 55 2.63 -0.59 16.55
C SER A 55 1.47 -1.56 16.34
N GLY A 56 1.77 -2.84 16.27
CA GLY A 56 0.74 -3.89 16.09
C GLY A 56 0.36 -4.18 14.65
N GLY A 57 1.12 -3.67 13.66
CA GLY A 57 0.83 -3.91 12.23
C GLY A 57 -0.35 -3.09 11.72
N VAL A 58 -0.67 -1.98 12.37
CA VAL A 58 -1.71 -1.06 11.92
C VAL A 58 -1.11 0.11 11.15
N MET A 59 -1.92 0.71 10.32
CA MET A 59 -1.59 1.95 9.61
C MET A 59 -2.23 3.13 10.31
N SER A 60 -1.48 4.22 10.41
CA SER A 60 -1.96 5.50 10.91
C SER A 60 -1.85 6.59 9.85
N VAL A 61 -2.65 7.64 9.99
CA VAL A 61 -2.66 8.80 9.09
C VAL A 61 -2.48 10.09 9.90
N SER A 62 -1.56 10.92 9.45
CA SER A 62 -1.38 12.27 9.97
C SER A 62 -1.51 13.29 8.86
N LYS A 63 -2.39 14.27 9.06
CA LYS A 63 -2.65 15.37 8.13
C LYS A 63 -1.54 16.40 8.18
N ASN A 64 -1.14 16.90 7.04
CA ASN A 64 -0.21 17.99 6.90
C ASN A 64 -0.90 19.34 7.16
N ILE A 65 -0.69 19.87 8.33
CA ILE A 65 -1.22 21.19 8.77
C ILE A 65 -0.21 22.32 8.58
N SER A 66 0.82 22.10 7.77
CA SER A 66 1.89 23.08 7.55
C SER A 66 1.36 24.41 7.02
N SER A 67 1.87 25.47 7.62
CA SER A 67 1.69 26.85 7.13
C SER A 67 3.06 27.50 6.90
N ILE A 68 3.69 28.00 7.96
CA ILE A 68 5.05 28.56 7.92
C ILE A 68 6.11 27.48 8.27
N LYS A 69 5.71 26.52 9.09
CA LYS A 69 6.57 25.40 9.53
C LYS A 69 5.92 24.08 9.16
N LEU A 70 6.75 23.08 8.84
CA LEU A 70 6.30 21.72 8.65
C LEU A 70 5.66 21.21 9.95
N ALA A 71 4.43 20.73 9.87
CA ALA A 71 3.69 20.19 11.00
C ALA A 71 2.65 19.16 10.52
N PHE A 72 2.44 18.13 11.33
CA PHE A 72 1.46 17.08 11.08
C PHE A 72 0.57 16.90 12.31
N ASP A 73 -0.69 16.59 12.09
CA ASP A 73 -1.68 16.31 13.13
C ASP A 73 -2.25 14.90 12.93
N LEU A 74 -2.32 14.11 13.99
CA LEU A 74 -2.83 12.75 13.93
C LEU A 74 -4.33 12.78 13.68
N ILE A 75 -4.76 12.17 12.59
CA ILE A 75 -6.19 12.06 12.21
C ILE A 75 -6.74 10.70 12.58
N ASP A 76 -6.01 9.65 12.25
CA ASP A 76 -6.42 8.28 12.58
C ASP A 76 -5.20 7.48 13.03
N ASN A 77 -5.31 6.84 14.19
CA ASN A 77 -4.24 6.00 14.74
C ASN A 77 -4.38 4.53 14.35
N LYS A 78 -5.49 4.15 13.69
CA LYS A 78 -5.77 2.79 13.25
C LYS A 78 -6.77 2.80 12.09
N VAL A 79 -6.28 3.11 10.91
CA VAL A 79 -7.12 3.06 9.70
C VAL A 79 -7.78 1.69 9.59
N SER A 80 -9.10 1.68 9.44
CA SER A 80 -9.90 0.48 9.38
C SER A 80 -10.69 0.40 8.08
N SER A 81 -11.24 -0.77 7.82
CA SER A 81 -12.01 -1.07 6.63
C SER A 81 -13.19 -1.96 7.02
N ASP A 82 -14.37 -1.67 6.49
CA ASP A 82 -15.52 -2.57 6.64
C ASP A 82 -15.27 -3.87 5.88
N GLN A 83 -15.37 -4.97 6.61
CA GLN A 83 -15.12 -6.32 6.09
C GLN A 83 -16.35 -7.20 6.37
N TYR A 84 -17.49 -6.83 5.75
CA TYR A 84 -18.75 -7.56 5.95
C TYR A 84 -18.58 -9.09 5.77
N PRO A 85 -19.07 -9.94 6.68
CA PRO A 85 -19.88 -9.65 7.87
C PRO A 85 -19.08 -9.32 9.14
N GLY A 86 -17.77 -9.14 9.06
CA GLY A 86 -16.87 -8.93 10.19
C GLY A 86 -16.92 -7.52 10.79
N GLY A 87 -17.55 -6.55 10.10
CA GLY A 87 -17.58 -5.17 10.52
C GLY A 87 -16.25 -4.44 10.29
N ASP A 88 -16.05 -3.36 11.00
CA ASP A 88 -14.90 -2.45 10.84
C ASP A 88 -13.64 -3.00 11.50
N ILE A 89 -12.70 -3.45 10.68
CA ILE A 89 -11.46 -4.10 11.11
C ILE A 89 -10.27 -3.26 10.64
N GLY A 90 -9.29 -3.05 11.52
CA GLY A 90 -8.06 -2.35 11.16
C GLY A 90 -7.33 -3.02 10.01
N ILE A 91 -6.96 -2.23 9.00
CA ILE A 91 -6.16 -2.70 7.86
C ILE A 91 -4.80 -3.14 8.40
N TYR A 92 -4.52 -4.44 8.31
CA TYR A 92 -3.29 -5.04 8.82
C TYR A 92 -2.19 -4.97 7.76
N ILE A 93 -1.11 -4.26 8.09
CA ILE A 93 0.07 -4.17 7.23
C ILE A 93 1.30 -4.41 8.11
N PRO A 94 1.98 -5.55 7.97
CA PRO A 94 3.22 -5.83 8.70
C PRO A 94 4.24 -4.71 8.45
N SER A 95 5.10 -4.44 9.43
CA SER A 95 6.11 -3.39 9.30
C SER A 95 7.16 -3.63 8.21
N ALA A 96 7.22 -4.86 7.70
CA ALA A 96 8.10 -5.26 6.61
C ALA A 96 7.48 -5.03 5.22
N ASP A 97 6.17 -4.95 5.14
CA ASP A 97 5.43 -4.75 3.89
C ASP A 97 5.15 -3.27 3.67
N ILE A 98 5.14 -2.85 2.41
CA ILE A 98 4.80 -1.48 2.03
C ILE A 98 3.59 -1.53 1.09
N PRO A 99 2.44 -0.94 1.48
CA PRO A 99 1.22 -0.94 0.67
C PRO A 99 1.34 0.02 -0.50
N ALA A 100 0.50 -0.17 -1.52
CA ALA A 100 0.21 0.86 -2.49
C ALA A 100 -0.97 1.71 -2.00
N ILE A 101 -0.81 3.02 -2.02
CA ILE A 101 -1.83 3.99 -1.64
C ILE A 101 -1.98 4.98 -2.79
N GLY A 102 -3.17 5.06 -3.40
CA GLY A 102 -3.42 5.92 -4.56
C GLY A 102 -4.79 5.70 -5.17
N TYR A 103 -5.04 6.29 -6.31
CA TYR A 103 -6.32 6.30 -7.00
C TYR A 103 -6.48 5.05 -7.87
N VAL A 104 -7.05 3.98 -7.32
CA VAL A 104 -7.24 2.71 -8.07
C VAL A 104 -8.39 2.82 -9.05
N ASP A 105 -9.49 3.44 -8.67
CA ASP A 105 -10.70 3.57 -9.48
C ASP A 105 -10.93 4.98 -10.06
N HIS A 106 -10.03 5.92 -9.78
CA HIS A 106 -10.04 7.29 -10.30
C HIS A 106 -11.28 8.12 -9.94
N ASP A 107 -11.94 7.81 -8.83
CA ASP A 107 -13.12 8.55 -8.37
C ASP A 107 -12.79 9.85 -7.61
N GLY A 108 -11.54 10.04 -7.22
CA GLY A 108 -11.03 11.28 -6.63
C GLY A 108 -10.61 11.16 -5.16
N ASP A 109 -10.84 10.02 -4.52
CA ASP A 109 -10.27 9.70 -3.22
C ASP A 109 -9.20 8.59 -3.33
N ILE A 110 -8.45 8.35 -2.29
CA ILE A 110 -7.33 7.41 -2.35
C ILE A 110 -7.68 6.06 -1.74
N ASP A 111 -7.36 5.02 -2.47
CA ASP A 111 -7.53 3.63 -2.13
C ASP A 111 -6.25 2.99 -1.56
N ILE A 112 -6.40 1.78 -1.03
CA ILE A 112 -5.29 1.01 -0.48
C ILE A 112 -5.28 -0.38 -1.11
N ILE A 113 -4.11 -0.78 -1.63
CA ILE A 113 -3.79 -2.16 -1.99
C ILE A 113 -2.71 -2.65 -1.04
N THR A 114 -2.97 -3.75 -0.37
CA THR A 114 -2.02 -4.38 0.55
C THR A 114 -2.03 -5.89 0.42
N PHE A 115 -1.04 -6.54 0.99
CA PHE A 115 -1.05 -7.99 1.07
C PHE A 115 -2.06 -8.46 2.11
N GLY A 116 -2.81 -9.49 1.77
CA GLY A 116 -3.68 -10.16 2.72
C GLY A 116 -2.89 -10.82 3.87
N VAL A 117 -3.56 -11.16 4.94
CA VAL A 117 -2.93 -11.73 6.15
C VAL A 117 -2.08 -12.99 5.85
N LEU A 118 -2.42 -13.73 4.81
CA LEU A 118 -1.66 -14.90 4.35
C LEU A 118 -0.45 -14.53 3.47
N GLY A 119 -0.38 -13.28 3.01
CA GLY A 119 0.76 -12.73 2.28
C GLY A 119 0.93 -13.25 0.86
N THR A 120 -0.04 -13.91 0.26
CA THR A 120 0.09 -14.50 -1.08
C THR A 120 -0.69 -13.77 -2.17
N SER A 121 -1.67 -12.99 -1.79
CA SER A 121 -2.54 -12.22 -2.69
C SER A 121 -2.73 -10.80 -2.18
N LEU A 122 -3.19 -9.93 -3.06
CA LEU A 122 -3.47 -8.55 -2.71
C LEU A 122 -4.93 -8.35 -2.35
N GLU A 123 -5.16 -7.56 -1.31
CA GLU A 123 -6.46 -7.06 -0.88
C GLU A 123 -6.64 -5.63 -1.38
N TYR A 124 -7.83 -5.34 -1.88
CA TYR A 124 -8.24 -4.00 -2.30
C TYR A 124 -9.23 -3.42 -1.30
N HIS A 125 -8.80 -2.40 -0.58
CA HIS A 125 -9.62 -1.57 0.29
C HIS A 125 -9.97 -0.30 -0.47
N ARG A 126 -11.21 -0.24 -0.96
CA ARG A 126 -11.73 0.93 -1.66
C ARG A 126 -12.16 1.97 -0.67
N ASN A 127 -11.79 3.22 -0.91
CA ASN A 127 -12.38 4.36 -0.22
C ASN A 127 -13.74 4.69 -0.84
N TYR A 128 -14.70 5.04 -0.02
CA TYR A 128 -16.03 5.49 -0.42
C TYR A 128 -16.32 6.92 0.04
N GLY A 129 -15.27 7.68 0.29
CA GLY A 129 -15.35 9.07 0.71
C GLY A 129 -16.09 9.94 -0.29
N MET A 130 -15.77 9.79 -1.56
CA MET A 130 -16.44 10.55 -2.64
C MET A 130 -17.89 10.13 -2.81
N GLU A 131 -18.22 8.84 -2.77
CA GLU A 131 -19.58 8.35 -2.95
C GLU A 131 -20.49 8.69 -1.77
N ASN A 132 -20.01 8.46 -0.54
CA ASN A 132 -20.83 8.58 0.66
C ASN A 132 -20.87 10.01 1.22
N HIS A 133 -19.78 10.77 1.02
CA HIS A 133 -19.60 12.09 1.66
C HIS A 133 -19.38 13.22 0.65
N GLY A 134 -19.10 12.91 -0.62
CA GLY A 134 -18.83 13.91 -1.67
C GLY A 134 -17.51 14.66 -1.45
N THR A 135 -16.57 14.06 -0.72
CA THR A 135 -15.28 14.66 -0.39
C THR A 135 -14.19 13.61 -0.33
N CYS A 136 -12.99 13.95 -0.77
CA CYS A 136 -11.81 13.11 -0.60
C CYS A 136 -11.22 13.17 0.84
N ASP A 137 -11.70 14.07 1.69
CA ASP A 137 -11.28 14.20 3.11
C ASP A 137 -12.01 13.17 4.01
N SER A 138 -12.10 11.94 3.55
CA SER A 138 -12.71 10.84 4.30
C SER A 138 -11.87 9.57 4.14
N LEU A 139 -11.80 8.76 5.20
CA LEU A 139 -11.12 7.47 5.23
C LEU A 139 -12.17 6.36 5.42
N ASP A 140 -13.13 6.29 4.49
CA ASP A 140 -14.30 5.39 4.53
C ASP A 140 -14.03 4.13 3.70
N TYR A 141 -13.16 3.26 4.21
CA TYR A 141 -12.70 2.09 3.49
C TYR A 141 -13.61 0.88 3.64
N THR A 142 -13.83 0.18 2.54
CA THR A 142 -14.46 -1.15 2.50
C THR A 142 -13.53 -2.14 1.79
N LEU A 143 -13.36 -3.33 2.35
CA LEU A 143 -12.65 -4.41 1.69
C LEU A 143 -13.45 -4.92 0.50
N LYS A 144 -13.08 -4.44 -0.68
CA LYS A 144 -13.78 -4.70 -1.94
C LYS A 144 -13.41 -6.04 -2.55
N ASN A 145 -12.16 -6.45 -2.37
CA ASN A 145 -11.65 -7.65 -3.01
C ASN A 145 -10.46 -8.26 -2.26
N TYR A 146 -10.46 -9.58 -2.09
CA TYR A 146 -9.36 -10.34 -1.45
C TYR A 146 -8.31 -10.83 -2.43
N CYS A 147 -8.54 -10.63 -3.72
CA CYS A 147 -7.73 -11.20 -4.80
C CYS A 147 -7.60 -10.17 -5.92
N TRP A 148 -7.17 -8.96 -5.57
CA TRP A 148 -7.00 -7.92 -6.56
C TRP A 148 -5.94 -8.32 -7.59
N GLY A 149 -6.27 -8.14 -8.87
CA GLY A 149 -5.42 -8.54 -9.97
C GLY A 149 -5.46 -10.03 -10.32
N HIS A 150 -6.21 -10.86 -9.58
CA HIS A 150 -6.35 -12.31 -9.83
C HIS A 150 -5.02 -13.04 -9.99
N PHE A 151 -4.10 -12.78 -9.10
CA PHE A 151 -2.81 -13.47 -9.03
C PHE A 151 -2.43 -13.82 -7.59
N SER A 152 -1.49 -14.71 -7.45
CA SER A 152 -0.81 -14.97 -6.19
C SER A 152 0.70 -15.04 -6.37
N GLU A 153 1.42 -14.66 -5.33
CA GLU A 153 2.85 -14.96 -5.21
C GLU A 153 3.07 -16.41 -4.79
N VAL A 154 3.97 -17.09 -5.47
CA VAL A 154 4.23 -18.52 -5.22
C VAL A 154 5.64 -18.75 -4.72
N GLY A 155 5.70 -19.22 -3.47
CA GLY A 155 6.83 -19.98 -2.96
C GLY A 155 8.02 -19.16 -2.43
N ILE A 156 8.73 -19.77 -1.51
CA ILE A 156 9.85 -19.22 -0.74
C ILE A 156 11.10 -18.96 -1.61
N ASN A 157 11.20 -19.56 -2.78
CA ASN A 157 12.42 -19.56 -3.60
C ASN A 157 12.20 -19.05 -5.02
N THR A 158 11.06 -18.46 -5.32
CA THR A 158 10.77 -17.95 -6.66
C THR A 158 9.98 -16.64 -6.56
N ASN A 159 10.49 -15.59 -7.16
CA ASN A 159 9.75 -14.35 -7.35
C ASN A 159 8.84 -14.48 -8.60
N LYS A 160 7.87 -15.38 -8.54
CA LYS A 160 6.94 -15.66 -9.63
C LYS A 160 5.52 -15.40 -9.22
N LEU A 161 4.76 -14.78 -10.11
CA LEU A 161 3.33 -14.63 -9.97
C LEU A 161 2.61 -15.75 -10.74
N VAL A 162 1.62 -16.36 -10.09
CA VAL A 162 0.65 -17.22 -10.75
C VAL A 162 -0.54 -16.37 -11.15
N LEU A 163 -0.68 -16.16 -12.44
CA LEU A 163 -1.80 -15.41 -13.00
C LEU A 163 -3.07 -16.25 -13.05
N LYS A 164 -4.24 -15.59 -13.12
CA LYS A 164 -5.58 -16.19 -13.13
C LYS A 164 -5.90 -17.02 -11.89
N ASP A 165 -5.30 -16.64 -10.77
CA ASP A 165 -5.61 -17.25 -9.49
C ASP A 165 -6.96 -16.74 -8.97
N THR A 166 -7.69 -17.59 -8.29
CA THR A 166 -8.94 -17.24 -7.61
C THR A 166 -8.73 -16.91 -6.13
N CYS A 167 -7.50 -16.99 -5.65
CA CYS A 167 -7.08 -16.75 -4.27
C CYS A 167 -7.97 -17.48 -3.24
N ASN A 168 -8.30 -18.74 -3.53
CA ASN A 168 -9.18 -19.55 -2.68
C ASN A 168 -8.42 -20.00 -1.42
N TYR A 169 -8.64 -19.33 -0.32
CA TYR A 169 -8.06 -19.65 1.00
C TYR A 169 -8.58 -20.96 1.61
N ASN A 170 -9.57 -21.62 0.99
CA ASN A 170 -10.19 -22.85 1.48
C ASN A 170 -9.63 -24.14 0.86
N VAL A 171 -8.60 -24.07 0.04
CA VAL A 171 -7.93 -25.28 -0.44
C VAL A 171 -6.95 -25.74 0.64
N PRO A 172 -7.18 -26.91 1.26
CA PRO A 172 -6.16 -27.50 2.14
C PRO A 172 -4.86 -27.63 1.33
N ILE A 173 -3.76 -27.15 1.89
CA ILE A 173 -2.43 -27.42 1.33
C ILE A 173 -2.31 -28.94 1.18
N PRO A 174 -2.02 -29.47 -0.02
CA PRO A 174 -1.94 -30.92 -0.21
C PRO A 174 -0.98 -31.52 0.83
N GLU A 175 -1.45 -32.47 1.63
CA GLU A 175 -0.60 -33.26 2.52
C GLU A 175 0.45 -33.95 1.66
N GLY A 176 1.70 -33.58 1.82
CA GLY A 176 2.81 -34.15 1.07
C GLY A 176 3.89 -33.15 0.66
N THR A 177 3.64 -31.87 0.74
CA THR A 177 4.72 -30.88 0.72
C THR A 177 5.33 -30.86 2.13
N THR A 178 6.39 -31.65 2.31
CA THR A 178 7.26 -31.59 3.50
C THR A 178 8.02 -30.26 3.53
N GLY A 179 7.29 -29.21 3.78
CA GLY A 179 7.79 -27.93 4.19
C GLY A 179 7.30 -27.71 5.61
N GLY A 180 8.21 -27.52 6.51
CA GLY A 180 7.94 -27.40 7.94
C GLY A 180 6.82 -26.43 8.25
N SER A 181 6.15 -26.68 9.37
CA SER A 181 5.06 -25.88 9.93
C SER A 181 5.42 -24.39 9.96
N GLY A 182 4.86 -23.68 9.06
CA GLY A 182 4.98 -22.26 8.87
C GLY A 182 4.60 -22.00 7.43
N SER A 183 3.37 -21.55 7.19
CA SER A 183 3.08 -20.87 5.94
C SER A 183 4.21 -19.86 5.75
N SER A 184 5.05 -20.08 4.75
CA SER A 184 6.04 -19.09 4.40
C SER A 184 5.31 -17.87 3.87
N ARG A 185 4.97 -17.01 4.80
CA ARG A 185 4.60 -15.66 4.51
C ARG A 185 5.79 -15.05 3.78
N HIS A 186 5.56 -14.47 2.62
CA HIS A 186 6.60 -13.60 2.10
C HIS A 186 6.89 -12.57 3.19
N VAL A 187 8.14 -12.21 3.35
CA VAL A 187 8.58 -11.30 4.39
C VAL A 187 9.13 -10.06 3.70
N GLY A 188 8.40 -8.95 3.79
CA GLY A 188 8.88 -7.67 3.29
C GLY A 188 8.64 -7.44 1.81
N SER A 189 7.43 -7.64 1.36
CA SER A 189 7.03 -7.28 0.00
C SER A 189 6.54 -5.84 -0.08
N THR A 190 6.82 -5.22 -1.21
CA THR A 190 6.42 -3.85 -1.52
C THR A 190 5.59 -3.85 -2.78
N VAL A 191 4.42 -3.23 -2.73
CA VAL A 191 3.60 -3.01 -3.91
C VAL A 191 3.49 -1.52 -4.22
N THR A 192 3.59 -1.18 -5.50
CA THR A 192 3.24 0.17 -5.98
C THR A 192 2.42 0.06 -7.25
N MET A 193 1.54 1.02 -7.46
CA MET A 193 0.64 1.08 -8.60
C MET A 193 0.96 2.28 -9.48
N PHE A 194 0.83 2.10 -10.78
CA PHE A 194 0.95 3.16 -11.77
C PHE A 194 0.34 2.69 -13.08
N ASP A 195 -0.08 3.61 -13.89
CA ASP A 195 -0.53 3.32 -15.26
C ASP A 195 0.70 3.31 -16.18
N ASN A 196 1.16 2.13 -16.57
CA ASN A 196 2.38 1.97 -17.36
C ASN A 196 2.14 2.21 -18.86
N ASN A 197 0.94 1.96 -19.34
CA ASN A 197 0.62 1.96 -20.76
C ASN A 197 -0.29 3.12 -21.17
N GLY A 198 -0.80 3.91 -20.24
CA GLY A 198 -1.67 5.06 -20.49
C GLY A 198 -3.13 4.69 -20.75
N ASP A 199 -3.58 3.50 -20.29
CA ASP A 199 -4.96 3.04 -20.45
C ASP A 199 -5.90 3.43 -19.30
N SER A 200 -5.38 4.13 -18.31
CA SER A 200 -6.08 4.55 -17.09
C SER A 200 -6.43 3.40 -16.15
N VAL A 201 -5.85 2.23 -16.33
CA VAL A 201 -5.98 1.11 -15.39
C VAL A 201 -4.67 0.91 -14.66
N MET A 202 -4.74 0.72 -13.35
CA MET A 202 -3.52 0.60 -12.55
C MET A 202 -2.83 -0.75 -12.77
N ASP A 203 -1.62 -0.69 -13.28
CA ASP A 203 -0.65 -1.77 -13.28
C ASP A 203 0.07 -1.85 -11.95
N LEU A 204 0.84 -2.89 -11.72
CA LEU A 204 1.57 -3.05 -10.48
C LEU A 204 3.08 -3.27 -10.70
N LEU A 205 3.84 -2.82 -9.72
CA LEU A 205 5.24 -3.20 -9.49
C LEU A 205 5.34 -3.84 -8.12
N LEU A 206 5.91 -5.04 -8.09
CA LEU A 206 6.09 -5.84 -6.89
C LEU A 206 7.57 -6.06 -6.62
N GLY A 207 8.01 -5.73 -5.43
CA GLY A 207 9.35 -6.02 -4.93
C GLY A 207 9.27 -6.90 -3.69
N ASP A 208 10.22 -7.81 -3.53
CA ASP A 208 10.37 -8.67 -2.36
C ASP A 208 11.78 -8.54 -1.80
N VAL A 209 11.92 -8.45 -0.49
CA VAL A 209 13.22 -8.32 0.19
C VAL A 209 14.14 -9.52 -0.03
N THR A 210 13.60 -10.65 -0.44
CA THR A 210 14.32 -11.91 -0.64
C THR A 210 14.98 -11.97 -2.02
N PHE A 211 14.51 -11.16 -2.98
CA PHE A 211 14.93 -11.18 -4.37
C PHE A 211 15.49 -9.81 -4.80
N ASP A 212 16.42 -9.84 -5.74
CA ASP A 212 17.11 -8.66 -6.27
C ASP A 212 16.44 -8.08 -7.55
N ASN A 213 15.27 -8.58 -7.89
CA ASN A 213 14.47 -8.14 -9.03
C ASN A 213 13.12 -7.58 -8.59
N VAL A 214 12.49 -6.84 -9.48
CA VAL A 214 11.13 -6.33 -9.36
C VAL A 214 10.28 -6.99 -10.44
N VAL A 215 9.06 -7.38 -10.07
CA VAL A 215 8.09 -7.96 -10.98
C VAL A 215 7.07 -6.90 -11.37
N MET A 216 6.80 -6.76 -12.66
CA MET A 216 5.77 -5.87 -13.17
C MET A 216 4.60 -6.69 -13.68
N GLY A 217 3.41 -6.45 -13.14
CA GLY A 217 2.17 -7.04 -13.64
C GLY A 217 1.38 -6.02 -14.44
N LEU A 218 1.00 -6.37 -15.68
CA LEU A 218 0.12 -5.55 -16.49
C LEU A 218 -1.33 -5.94 -16.27
N ASN A 219 -2.16 -4.96 -15.97
CA ASN A 219 -3.59 -5.12 -15.76
C ASN A 219 -4.31 -5.21 -17.12
N GLY A 220 -5.14 -6.22 -17.29
CA GLY A 220 -5.91 -6.44 -18.52
C GLY A 220 -7.28 -5.76 -18.52
N GLY A 221 -7.56 -4.87 -17.57
CA GLY A 221 -8.80 -4.11 -17.48
C GLY A 221 -8.98 -3.13 -18.64
N THR A 222 -10.21 -2.71 -18.85
CA THR A 222 -10.58 -1.73 -19.89
C THR A 222 -11.15 -0.44 -19.30
N ALA A 223 -11.24 -0.36 -18.00
CA ALA A 223 -11.73 0.82 -17.28
C ALA A 223 -11.13 0.85 -15.86
N PRO A 224 -10.93 2.02 -15.26
CA PRO A 224 -10.65 2.16 -13.84
C PRO A 224 -11.70 1.43 -13.00
N ASN A 225 -11.41 1.20 -11.72
CA ASN A 225 -12.33 0.56 -10.79
C ASN A 225 -12.64 -0.91 -11.13
N THR A 226 -11.81 -1.55 -11.86
CA THR A 226 -12.03 -2.97 -12.13
C THR A 226 -11.05 -3.82 -11.34
N ASN A 227 -11.56 -4.90 -10.79
CA ASN A 227 -10.74 -5.98 -10.29
C ASN A 227 -10.26 -6.84 -11.46
N SER A 228 -9.52 -6.24 -12.34
CA SER A 228 -9.07 -6.89 -13.57
C SER A 228 -7.91 -7.82 -13.29
N ALA A 229 -7.89 -8.92 -14.03
CA ALA A 229 -6.78 -9.86 -13.91
C ALA A 229 -5.51 -9.25 -14.52
N MET A 230 -4.38 -9.47 -13.87
CA MET A 230 -3.08 -9.28 -14.49
C MET A 230 -2.95 -10.25 -15.66
N VAL A 231 -2.58 -9.75 -16.83
CA VAL A 231 -2.55 -10.53 -18.08
C VAL A 231 -1.14 -10.90 -18.51
N SER A 232 -0.15 -10.20 -18.01
CA SER A 232 1.27 -10.50 -18.22
C SER A 232 2.13 -10.05 -17.04
N VAL A 233 3.29 -10.67 -16.95
CA VAL A 233 4.33 -10.43 -15.93
C VAL A 233 5.67 -10.28 -16.64
#